data_0c8af03f08d87ae1981ecc443b982738
#
_entry.id   0c8af03f08d87ae1981ecc443b982738
#
_cell.length_a   1.000
_cell.length_b   1.000
_cell.length_c   1.000
_cell.angle_alpha   90.00
_cell.angle_beta   90.00
_cell.angle_gamma   90.00
#
_symmetry.space_group_name_H-M   'P 1'
#
loop_
_entity.id
_entity.type
_entity.pdbx_description
1 polymer ?
#
loop_
_entity_poly.entity_id
_entity_poly.type
_entity_poly.pdbx_seq_one_letter_code
_entity_poly.pdbx_strand_id
1 'polypeptide(L)'
;MNQQPILETERLLLRPLTPDDAATVARLAGSREIAHTTISIPHPYSEDQARGWIAAHTGQSATGKEIVFGVVTREDAQLIGAVGLREIDTEHSQAELGFWIAVQAWGKGYATEATRQVIRYAFEELKPNRVYAHHMVRNPASGKVLEKLGMKREGLLRQRVRKWGVFEDVVLMAILHDDWRQRSGKAT
;
A
#
# COMPACT_ATOMS: atom_id res chain seq x y z
N MET A 1 23.46 4.19 6.58
CA MET A 1 22.00 4.26 6.31
C MET A 1 21.73 3.32 5.15
N ASN A 2 20.97 2.24 5.38
CA ASN A 2 20.63 1.34 4.27
C ASN A 2 19.67 2.08 3.32
N GLN A 3 20.06 2.13 2.05
CA GLN A 3 19.23 2.69 0.99
C GLN A 3 17.98 1.82 0.83
N GLN A 4 16.80 2.44 0.66
CA GLN A 4 15.57 1.69 0.42
C GLN A 4 15.74 0.80 -0.81
N PRO A 5 15.41 -0.50 -0.74
CA PRO A 5 15.59 -1.41 -1.85
C PRO A 5 14.66 -1.11 -3.03
N ILE A 6 15.03 -1.60 -4.20
CA ILE A 6 14.15 -1.73 -5.35
C ILE A 6 13.65 -3.17 -5.37
N LEU A 7 12.34 -3.36 -5.52
CA LEU A 7 11.73 -4.69 -5.59
C LEU A 7 11.18 -4.91 -7.01
N GLU A 8 11.47 -6.07 -7.59
CA GLU A 8 11.06 -6.41 -8.94
C GLU A 8 10.01 -7.52 -8.93
N THR A 9 9.09 -7.44 -9.87
CA THR A 9 8.12 -8.49 -10.19
C THR A 9 8.17 -8.78 -11.70
N GLU A 10 7.31 -9.64 -12.19
CA GLU A 10 7.21 -9.93 -13.62
C GLU A 10 6.93 -8.67 -14.45
N ARG A 11 5.98 -7.83 -13.99
CA ARG A 11 5.49 -6.66 -14.76
C ARG A 11 5.80 -5.31 -14.10
N LEU A 12 6.26 -5.30 -12.84
CA LEU A 12 6.40 -4.08 -12.06
C LEU A 12 7.81 -3.90 -11.51
N LEU A 13 8.20 -2.64 -11.40
CA LEU A 13 9.33 -2.16 -10.62
C LEU A 13 8.78 -1.34 -9.45
N LEU A 14 9.08 -1.76 -8.23
CA LEU A 14 8.71 -1.04 -7.02
C LEU A 14 9.95 -0.29 -6.53
N ARG A 15 9.99 1.02 -6.70
CA ARG A 15 11.14 1.86 -6.37
C ARG A 15 10.79 2.97 -5.38
N PRO A 16 11.77 3.52 -4.68
CA PRO A 16 11.55 4.75 -3.93
C PRO A 16 10.93 5.83 -4.82
N LEU A 17 10.01 6.61 -4.26
CA LEU A 17 9.49 7.82 -4.92
C LEU A 17 10.53 8.92 -4.85
N THR A 18 10.57 9.75 -5.89
CA THR A 18 11.43 10.92 -5.99
C THR A 18 10.59 12.21 -6.06
N PRO A 19 11.16 13.38 -5.77
CA PRO A 19 10.43 14.66 -5.93
C PRO A 19 9.82 14.86 -7.32
N ASP A 20 10.42 14.28 -8.37
CA ASP A 20 9.93 14.38 -9.75
C ASP A 20 8.63 13.58 -9.97
N ASP A 21 8.31 12.64 -9.09
CA ASP A 21 7.05 11.90 -9.15
C ASP A 21 5.85 12.73 -8.65
N ALA A 22 6.07 13.90 -8.01
CA ALA A 22 5.03 14.64 -7.31
C ALA A 22 3.85 15.04 -8.20
N ALA A 23 4.12 15.58 -9.39
CA ALA A 23 3.07 15.95 -10.34
C ALA A 23 2.24 14.73 -10.79
N THR A 24 2.91 13.60 -11.03
CA THR A 24 2.23 12.35 -11.41
C THR A 24 1.41 11.78 -10.26
N VAL A 25 1.95 11.76 -9.04
CA VAL A 25 1.23 11.32 -7.84
C VAL A 25 -0.01 12.19 -7.61
N ALA A 26 0.12 13.53 -7.67
CA ALA A 26 -0.99 14.45 -7.50
C ALA A 26 -2.11 14.19 -8.52
N ARG A 27 -1.74 14.06 -9.80
CA ARG A 27 -2.68 13.80 -10.91
C ARG A 27 -3.38 12.44 -10.76
N LEU A 28 -2.64 11.38 -10.44
CA LEU A 28 -3.19 10.03 -10.38
C LEU A 28 -3.96 9.77 -9.08
N ALA A 29 -3.33 10.00 -7.92
CA ALA A 29 -3.95 9.76 -6.62
C ALA A 29 -5.06 10.78 -6.31
N GLY A 30 -4.96 11.98 -6.85
CA GLY A 30 -5.96 13.04 -6.69
C GLY A 30 -7.25 12.83 -7.47
N SER A 31 -7.37 11.77 -8.28
CA SER A 31 -8.65 11.44 -8.91
C SER A 31 -9.74 11.21 -7.86
N ARG A 32 -10.98 11.62 -8.18
CA ARG A 32 -12.09 11.48 -7.24
C ARG A 32 -12.36 10.03 -6.86
N GLU A 33 -12.18 9.12 -7.81
CA GLU A 33 -12.39 7.69 -7.64
C GLU A 33 -11.41 7.10 -6.60
N ILE A 34 -10.13 7.48 -6.68
CA ILE A 34 -9.13 7.03 -5.69
C ILE A 34 -9.38 7.68 -4.35
N ALA A 35 -9.55 9.00 -4.31
CA ALA A 35 -9.84 9.71 -3.07
C ALA A 35 -11.11 9.20 -2.38
N HIS A 36 -12.14 8.81 -3.15
CA HIS A 36 -13.38 8.25 -2.62
C HIS A 36 -13.19 6.87 -1.99
N THR A 37 -12.23 6.07 -2.46
CA THR A 37 -12.01 4.68 -2.03
C THR A 37 -10.85 4.51 -1.06
N THR A 38 -10.11 5.59 -0.77
CA THR A 38 -8.97 5.60 0.16
C THR A 38 -9.27 6.42 1.41
N ILE A 39 -8.66 6.05 2.53
CA ILE A 39 -8.88 6.71 3.82
C ILE A 39 -8.22 8.09 3.84
N SER A 40 -6.95 8.18 3.48
CA SER A 40 -6.09 9.35 3.74
C SER A 40 -5.87 10.26 2.54
N ILE A 41 -6.11 9.81 1.30
CA ILE A 41 -5.86 10.64 0.11
C ILE A 41 -6.92 11.73 0.02
N PRO A 42 -6.54 13.03 -0.03
CA PRO A 42 -7.48 14.13 -0.15
C PRO A 42 -8.01 14.30 -1.58
N HIS A 43 -9.04 15.12 -1.72
CA HIS A 43 -9.51 15.61 -3.02
C HIS A 43 -10.08 17.02 -2.85
N PRO A 44 -9.59 18.01 -3.58
CA PRO A 44 -8.47 17.93 -4.54
C PRO A 44 -7.14 17.61 -3.87
N TYR A 45 -6.17 17.13 -4.65
CA TYR A 45 -4.83 16.79 -4.19
C TYR A 45 -3.81 17.57 -5.03
N SER A 46 -3.15 18.55 -4.43
CA SER A 46 -2.20 19.41 -5.12
C SER A 46 -0.82 18.77 -5.26
N GLU A 47 -0.01 19.28 -6.21
CA GLU A 47 1.36 18.84 -6.37
C GLU A 47 2.21 19.13 -5.13
N ASP A 48 2.00 20.28 -4.46
CA ASP A 48 2.72 20.62 -3.23
C ASP A 48 2.42 19.63 -2.10
N GLN A 49 1.17 19.20 -1.98
CA GLN A 49 0.79 18.15 -1.02
C GLN A 49 1.45 16.82 -1.36
N ALA A 50 1.51 16.44 -2.64
CA ALA A 50 2.17 15.22 -3.09
C ALA A 50 3.69 15.30 -2.85
N ARG A 51 4.31 16.44 -3.10
CA ARG A 51 5.72 16.70 -2.84
C ARG A 51 6.04 16.60 -1.34
N GLY A 52 5.20 17.20 -0.50
CA GLY A 52 5.31 17.10 0.95
C GLY A 52 5.15 15.66 1.45
N TRP A 53 4.20 14.92 0.88
CA TRP A 53 3.99 13.51 1.19
C TRP A 53 5.21 12.66 0.80
N ILE A 54 5.78 12.83 -0.40
CA ILE A 54 6.99 12.12 -0.84
C ILE A 54 8.18 12.44 0.08
N ALA A 55 8.39 13.72 0.39
CA ALA A 55 9.49 14.14 1.28
C ALA A 55 9.38 13.53 2.68
N ALA A 56 8.17 13.48 3.25
CA ALA A 56 7.91 12.87 4.55
C ALA A 56 8.27 11.38 4.56
N HIS A 57 7.91 10.64 3.50
CA HIS A 57 8.19 9.20 3.41
C HIS A 57 9.67 8.89 3.24
N THR A 58 10.41 9.73 2.49
CA THR A 58 11.86 9.61 2.38
C THR A 58 12.54 9.78 3.76
N GLY A 59 12.06 10.71 4.57
CA GLY A 59 12.53 10.93 5.95
C GLY A 59 12.14 9.79 6.90
N GLN A 60 10.92 9.27 6.79
CA GLN A 60 10.40 8.19 7.65
C GLN A 60 11.04 6.83 7.34
N SER A 61 11.40 6.58 6.08
CA SER A 61 12.19 5.39 5.70
C SER A 61 13.53 5.37 6.45
N ALA A 62 14.13 6.54 6.69
CA ALA A 62 15.36 6.64 7.49
C ALA A 62 15.14 6.29 8.97
N THR A 63 13.93 6.46 9.50
CA THR A 63 13.57 6.08 10.89
C THR A 63 13.12 4.62 11.01
N GLY A 64 12.93 3.90 9.90
CA GLY A 64 12.42 2.53 9.87
C GLY A 64 10.93 2.39 10.21
N LYS A 65 10.19 3.51 10.34
CA LYS A 65 8.76 3.48 10.71
C LYS A 65 7.81 3.34 9.53
N GLU A 66 8.30 3.61 8.32
CA GLU A 66 7.51 3.55 7.11
C GLU A 66 8.41 3.31 5.89
N ILE A 67 7.91 2.53 4.93
CA ILE A 67 8.57 2.26 3.66
C ILE A 67 7.52 2.32 2.56
N VAL A 68 7.67 3.25 1.60
CA VAL A 68 6.72 3.42 0.49
C VAL A 68 7.44 3.31 -0.85
N PHE A 69 6.86 2.53 -1.74
CA PHE A 69 7.34 2.31 -3.10
C PHE A 69 6.36 2.91 -4.12
N GLY A 70 6.88 3.61 -5.10
CA GLY A 70 6.16 3.89 -6.34
C GLY A 70 6.04 2.60 -7.16
N VAL A 71 4.85 2.33 -7.66
CA VAL A 71 4.57 1.18 -8.53
C VAL A 71 4.74 1.62 -9.98
N VAL A 72 5.76 1.11 -10.65
CA VAL A 72 6.12 1.47 -12.02
C VAL A 72 5.97 0.24 -12.91
N THR A 73 5.33 0.37 -14.06
CA THR A 73 5.27 -0.70 -15.07
C THR A 73 6.63 -0.87 -15.74
N ARG A 74 7.06 -2.11 -15.97
CA ARG A 74 8.34 -2.40 -16.64
C ARG A 74 8.30 -2.18 -18.14
N GLU A 75 7.12 -2.29 -18.75
CA GLU A 75 6.90 -2.18 -20.19
C GLU A 75 7.14 -0.74 -20.71
N ASP A 76 6.57 0.24 -20.03
CA ASP A 76 6.55 1.64 -20.50
C ASP A 76 7.07 2.63 -19.43
N ALA A 77 7.63 2.12 -18.33
CA ALA A 77 8.19 2.88 -17.22
C ALA A 77 7.21 3.91 -16.60
N GLN A 78 5.90 3.64 -16.66
CA GLN A 78 4.88 4.53 -16.13
C GLN A 78 4.65 4.30 -14.63
N LEU A 79 4.68 5.37 -13.84
CA LEU A 79 4.21 5.35 -12.46
C LEU A 79 2.68 5.19 -12.46
N ILE A 80 2.18 4.10 -11.88
CA ILE A 80 0.75 3.75 -11.87
C ILE A 80 0.16 3.66 -10.45
N GLY A 81 0.93 3.90 -9.40
CA GLY A 81 0.44 3.79 -8.04
C GLY A 81 1.52 3.87 -7.00
N ALA A 82 1.14 3.59 -5.76
CA ALA A 82 2.09 3.39 -4.67
C ALA A 82 1.61 2.27 -3.75
N VAL A 83 2.57 1.59 -3.11
CA VAL A 83 2.36 0.54 -2.12
C VAL A 83 3.41 0.67 -1.04
N GLY A 84 3.07 0.38 0.21
CA GLY A 84 4.04 0.47 1.29
C GLY A 84 3.57 -0.14 2.58
N LEU A 85 4.49 -0.14 3.53
CA LEU A 85 4.27 -0.48 4.93
C LEU A 85 4.38 0.78 5.76
N ARG A 86 3.46 0.99 6.66
CA ARG A 86 3.45 2.10 7.62
C ARG A 86 3.19 1.57 9.02
N GLU A 87 3.36 2.43 10.02
CA GLU A 87 3.20 2.03 11.41
C GLU A 87 4.01 0.74 11.72
N ILE A 88 5.25 0.70 11.19
CA ILE A 88 6.16 -0.42 11.47
C ILE A 88 6.53 -0.34 12.95
N ASP A 89 5.99 -1.29 13.70
CA ASP A 89 6.12 -1.41 15.14
C ASP A 89 6.99 -2.64 15.45
N THR A 90 8.22 -2.39 15.88
CA THR A 90 9.18 -3.44 16.22
C THR A 90 8.91 -4.06 17.58
N GLU A 91 8.26 -3.33 18.50
CA GLU A 91 7.90 -3.84 19.83
C GLU A 91 6.80 -4.89 19.73
N HIS A 92 5.75 -4.60 18.96
CA HIS A 92 4.63 -5.52 18.75
C HIS A 92 4.76 -6.34 17.46
N SER A 93 5.89 -6.22 16.76
CA SER A 93 6.21 -6.98 15.55
C SER A 93 5.10 -6.94 14.49
N GLN A 94 4.63 -5.75 14.14
CA GLN A 94 3.54 -5.56 13.17
C GLN A 94 3.78 -4.40 12.23
N ALA A 95 3.08 -4.39 11.08
CA ALA A 95 3.09 -3.28 10.13
C ALA A 95 1.75 -3.18 9.40
N GLU A 96 1.35 -1.97 9.01
CA GLU A 96 0.17 -1.74 8.19
C GLU A 96 0.54 -1.67 6.71
N LEU A 97 -0.11 -2.48 5.87
CA LEU A 97 -0.02 -2.43 4.42
C LEU A 97 -1.00 -1.39 3.88
N GLY A 98 -0.51 -0.46 3.05
CA GLY A 98 -1.31 0.50 2.31
C GLY A 98 -0.97 0.49 0.83
N PHE A 99 -1.96 0.74 -0.04
CA PHE A 99 -1.75 0.83 -1.48
C PHE A 99 -2.85 1.62 -2.18
N TRP A 100 -2.50 2.17 -3.33
CA TRP A 100 -3.44 2.69 -4.33
C TRP A 100 -2.87 2.46 -5.73
N ILE A 101 -3.76 2.27 -6.70
CA ILE A 101 -3.41 2.11 -8.13
C ILE A 101 -4.28 3.05 -8.95
N ALA A 102 -3.71 3.71 -9.93
CA ALA A 102 -4.37 4.63 -10.85
C ALA A 102 -5.56 3.96 -11.55
N VAL A 103 -6.64 4.71 -11.76
CA VAL A 103 -7.91 4.20 -12.32
C VAL A 103 -7.71 3.45 -13.64
N GLN A 104 -6.89 4.01 -14.55
CA GLN A 104 -6.59 3.40 -15.85
C GLN A 104 -5.82 2.06 -15.77
N ALA A 105 -5.28 1.74 -14.59
CA ALA A 105 -4.55 0.51 -14.33
C ALA A 105 -5.37 -0.52 -13.50
N TRP A 106 -6.63 -0.21 -13.17
CA TRP A 106 -7.50 -1.13 -12.45
C TRP A 106 -7.86 -2.36 -13.29
N GLY A 107 -8.22 -3.45 -12.62
CA GLY A 107 -8.64 -4.69 -13.28
C GLY A 107 -7.51 -5.54 -13.87
N LYS A 108 -6.28 -5.00 -13.95
CA LYS A 108 -5.12 -5.67 -14.57
C LYS A 108 -4.29 -6.54 -13.61
N GLY A 109 -4.68 -6.59 -12.33
CA GLY A 109 -3.97 -7.39 -11.31
C GLY A 109 -2.76 -6.71 -10.67
N TYR A 110 -2.38 -5.51 -11.07
CA TYR A 110 -1.21 -4.79 -10.58
C TYR A 110 -1.22 -4.56 -9.06
N ALA A 111 -2.38 -4.23 -8.47
CA ALA A 111 -2.49 -4.09 -7.03
C ALA A 111 -2.09 -5.38 -6.30
N THR A 112 -2.60 -6.53 -6.74
CA THR A 112 -2.28 -7.84 -6.14
C THR A 112 -0.81 -8.20 -6.31
N GLU A 113 -0.22 -7.91 -7.48
CA GLU A 113 1.19 -8.18 -7.78
C GLU A 113 2.12 -7.34 -6.91
N ALA A 114 1.89 -6.01 -6.87
CA ALA A 114 2.69 -5.08 -6.08
C ALA A 114 2.59 -5.38 -4.57
N THR A 115 1.37 -5.56 -4.05
CA THR A 115 1.17 -5.85 -2.63
C THR A 115 1.74 -7.20 -2.21
N ARG A 116 1.68 -8.22 -3.08
CA ARG A 116 2.32 -9.53 -2.81
C ARG A 116 3.82 -9.38 -2.62
N GLN A 117 4.47 -8.61 -3.48
CA GLN A 117 5.92 -8.39 -3.40
C GLN A 117 6.30 -7.62 -2.13
N VAL A 118 5.50 -6.64 -1.72
CA VAL A 118 5.75 -5.89 -0.47
C VAL A 118 5.52 -6.76 0.78
N ILE A 119 4.48 -7.63 0.79
CA ILE A 119 4.28 -8.59 1.87
C ILE A 119 5.45 -9.59 1.94
N ARG A 120 5.93 -10.06 0.80
CA ARG A 120 7.11 -10.91 0.74
C ARG A 120 8.32 -10.21 1.36
N TYR A 121 8.61 -9.01 0.92
CA TYR A 121 9.68 -8.18 1.48
C TYR A 121 9.50 -7.97 3.00
N ALA A 122 8.28 -7.70 3.46
CA ALA A 122 8.02 -7.56 4.86
C ALA A 122 8.43 -8.79 5.65
N PHE A 123 7.96 -9.98 5.28
CA PHE A 123 8.20 -11.19 6.05
C PHE A 123 9.63 -11.74 5.89
N GLU A 124 10.28 -11.56 4.74
CA GLU A 124 11.64 -12.02 4.50
C GLU A 124 12.69 -11.10 5.16
N GLU A 125 12.51 -9.78 5.07
CA GLU A 125 13.52 -8.80 5.47
C GLU A 125 13.23 -8.12 6.82
N LEU A 126 11.99 -7.61 7.00
CA LEU A 126 11.61 -6.90 8.23
C LEU A 126 11.12 -7.86 9.33
N LYS A 127 10.65 -9.04 8.95
CA LYS A 127 10.25 -10.15 9.82
C LYS A 127 9.19 -9.80 10.88
N PRO A 128 8.16 -9.01 10.58
CA PRO A 128 7.07 -8.81 11.51
C PRO A 128 6.33 -10.14 11.74
N ASN A 129 5.72 -10.28 12.92
CA ASN A 129 4.80 -11.39 13.17
C ASN A 129 3.48 -11.23 12.41
N ARG A 130 3.12 -9.97 12.07
CA ARG A 130 1.81 -9.62 11.54
C ARG A 130 1.89 -8.47 10.53
N VAL A 131 1.21 -8.63 9.39
CA VAL A 131 0.91 -7.53 8.48
C VAL A 131 -0.61 -7.37 8.42
N TYR A 132 -1.10 -6.17 8.68
CA TYR A 132 -2.52 -5.85 8.62
C TYR A 132 -2.82 -4.76 7.60
N ALA A 133 -4.07 -4.61 7.23
CA ALA A 133 -4.53 -3.58 6.30
C ALA A 133 -5.97 -3.19 6.61
N HIS A 134 -6.33 -1.98 6.24
CA HIS A 134 -7.68 -1.48 6.34
C HIS A 134 -8.26 -1.19 4.95
N HIS A 135 -9.54 -1.49 4.74
CA HIS A 135 -10.28 -0.96 3.59
C HIS A 135 -11.67 -0.50 4.01
N MET A 136 -12.19 0.54 3.36
CA MET A 136 -13.58 0.96 3.56
C MET A 136 -14.54 -0.13 3.06
N VAL A 137 -15.66 -0.34 3.73
CA VAL A 137 -16.71 -1.29 3.31
C VAL A 137 -17.15 -1.03 1.87
N ARG A 138 -17.25 0.23 1.47
CA ARG A 138 -17.60 0.64 0.10
C ARG A 138 -16.51 0.39 -0.95
N ASN A 139 -15.32 -0.11 -0.54
CA ASN A 139 -14.25 -0.50 -1.44
C ASN A 139 -14.00 -2.03 -1.41
N PRO A 140 -14.94 -2.85 -1.91
CA PRO A 140 -14.78 -4.31 -1.92
C PRO A 140 -13.64 -4.77 -2.83
N ALA A 141 -13.23 -3.95 -3.81
CA ALA A 141 -12.10 -4.27 -4.68
C ALA A 141 -10.79 -4.37 -3.90
N SER A 142 -10.55 -3.45 -2.94
CA SER A 142 -9.40 -3.53 -2.05
C SER A 142 -9.47 -4.79 -1.17
N GLY A 143 -10.65 -5.10 -0.61
CA GLY A 143 -10.86 -6.33 0.16
C GLY A 143 -10.48 -7.60 -0.63
N LYS A 144 -10.93 -7.70 -1.90
CA LYS A 144 -10.57 -8.82 -2.79
C LYS A 144 -9.05 -8.91 -3.07
N VAL A 145 -8.35 -7.79 -3.15
CA VAL A 145 -6.88 -7.81 -3.24
C VAL A 145 -6.28 -8.43 -1.98
N LEU A 146 -6.69 -7.98 -0.80
CA LEU A 146 -6.18 -8.48 0.49
C LEU A 146 -6.50 -9.98 0.69
N GLU A 147 -7.69 -10.44 0.32
CA GLU A 147 -8.07 -11.86 0.35
C GLU A 147 -7.15 -12.73 -0.54
N LYS A 148 -6.82 -12.26 -1.76
CA LYS A 148 -5.89 -12.95 -2.67
C LYS A 148 -4.48 -13.07 -2.10
N LEU A 149 -4.10 -12.18 -1.19
CA LEU A 149 -2.81 -12.24 -0.47
C LEU A 149 -2.85 -13.20 0.72
N GLY A 150 -4.04 -13.72 1.06
CA GLY A 150 -4.25 -14.62 2.20
C GLY A 150 -4.55 -13.90 3.50
N MET A 151 -4.82 -12.61 3.45
CA MET A 151 -5.29 -11.90 4.63
C MET A 151 -6.68 -12.37 5.03
N LYS A 152 -6.88 -12.55 6.32
CA LYS A 152 -8.16 -12.93 6.94
C LYS A 152 -8.85 -11.68 7.49
N ARG A 153 -10.18 -11.64 7.37
CA ARG A 153 -10.98 -10.60 8.02
C ARG A 153 -10.99 -10.83 9.52
N GLU A 154 -10.62 -9.80 10.29
CA GLU A 154 -10.61 -9.85 11.75
C GLU A 154 -11.69 -9.01 12.41
N GLY A 155 -12.18 -7.97 11.71
CA GLY A 155 -13.23 -7.15 12.30
C GLY A 155 -13.83 -6.13 11.37
N LEU A 156 -14.94 -5.54 11.86
CA LEU A 156 -15.58 -4.36 11.31
C LEU A 156 -15.45 -3.22 12.32
N LEU A 157 -14.77 -2.18 11.94
CA LEU A 157 -14.61 -0.96 12.72
C LEU A 157 -15.68 0.04 12.28
N ARG A 158 -16.79 0.10 13.03
CA ARG A 158 -17.92 0.95 12.67
C ARG A 158 -17.55 2.42 12.81
N GLN A 159 -17.90 3.22 11.79
CA GLN A 159 -17.70 4.68 11.76
C GLN A 159 -16.26 5.12 12.09
N ARG A 160 -15.28 4.30 11.70
CA ARG A 160 -13.85 4.45 12.05
C ARG A 160 -13.22 5.68 11.40
N VAL A 161 -13.69 6.07 10.22
CA VAL A 161 -13.16 7.22 9.48
C VAL A 161 -14.27 8.17 9.09
N ARG A 162 -13.91 9.46 8.96
CA ARG A 162 -14.83 10.48 8.43
C ARG A 162 -14.30 10.97 7.10
N LYS A 163 -14.99 10.64 6.01
CA LYS A 163 -14.61 11.05 4.65
C LYS A 163 -15.65 11.99 4.07
N TRP A 164 -15.26 13.22 3.74
CA TRP A 164 -16.15 14.27 3.21
C TRP A 164 -17.41 14.49 4.05
N GLY A 165 -17.24 14.50 5.37
CA GLY A 165 -18.32 14.72 6.30
C GLY A 165 -19.15 13.49 6.69
N VAL A 166 -18.99 12.35 5.98
CA VAL A 166 -19.70 11.10 6.24
C VAL A 166 -18.81 10.14 7.03
N PHE A 167 -19.38 9.51 8.06
CA PHE A 167 -18.72 8.43 8.79
C PHE A 167 -18.81 7.13 8.01
N GLU A 168 -17.69 6.41 7.93
CA GLU A 168 -17.51 5.20 7.13
C GLU A 168 -17.02 4.06 7.98
N ASP A 169 -17.59 2.89 7.71
CA ASP A 169 -17.13 1.64 8.30
C ASP A 169 -15.88 1.14 7.57
N VAL A 170 -14.98 0.54 8.34
CA VAL A 170 -13.70 0.01 7.86
C VAL A 170 -13.55 -1.43 8.27
N VAL A 171 -13.13 -2.27 7.33
CA VAL A 171 -12.78 -3.68 7.59
C VAL A 171 -11.30 -3.77 7.91
N LEU A 172 -10.98 -4.49 9.00
CA LEU A 172 -9.63 -4.87 9.36
C LEU A 172 -9.33 -6.27 8.80
N MET A 173 -8.24 -6.37 8.06
CA MET A 173 -7.71 -7.60 7.48
C MET A 173 -6.28 -7.82 7.97
N ALA A 174 -5.86 -9.08 8.16
CA ALA A 174 -4.48 -9.37 8.53
C ALA A 174 -4.00 -10.73 8.02
N ILE A 175 -2.68 -10.86 7.92
CA ILE A 175 -1.98 -12.12 7.69
C ILE A 175 -0.85 -12.24 8.72
N LEU A 176 -0.72 -13.43 9.34
CA LEU A 176 0.37 -13.74 10.24
C LEU A 176 1.54 -14.35 9.47
N HIS A 177 2.74 -14.25 10.05
CA HIS A 177 3.94 -14.84 9.47
C HIS A 177 3.77 -16.35 9.20
N ASP A 178 3.14 -17.10 10.10
CA ASP A 178 2.90 -18.54 9.91
C ASP A 178 1.90 -18.84 8.80
N ASP A 179 0.82 -18.07 8.68
CA ASP A 179 -0.12 -18.17 7.55
C ASP A 179 0.60 -17.95 6.21
N TRP A 180 1.48 -16.95 6.14
CA TRP A 180 2.26 -16.63 4.96
C TRP A 180 3.24 -17.76 4.60
N ARG A 181 3.99 -18.29 5.56
CA ARG A 181 4.92 -19.42 5.35
C ARG A 181 4.22 -20.66 4.81
N GLN A 182 3.07 -21.02 5.37
CA GLN A 182 2.29 -22.18 4.90
C GLN A 182 1.81 -22.03 3.46
N ARG A 183 1.52 -20.81 3.03
CA ARG A 183 1.12 -20.52 1.64
C ARG A 183 2.30 -20.52 0.68
N SER A 184 3.44 -19.96 1.09
CA SER A 184 4.66 -19.88 0.29
C SER A 184 5.32 -21.26 0.12
N GLY A 185 5.26 -22.12 1.13
CA GLY A 185 5.77 -23.50 1.08
C GLY A 185 4.92 -24.49 0.28
N LYS A 186 3.71 -24.12 -0.15
CA LYS A 186 2.86 -24.92 -1.03
C LYS A 186 2.98 -24.58 -2.52
N ALA A 187 3.83 -23.61 -2.85
CA ALA A 187 4.05 -23.13 -4.23
C ALA A 187 5.32 -23.74 -4.87
N THR A 188 5.79 -24.90 -4.37
CA THR A 188 6.90 -25.69 -4.95
C THR A 188 6.35 -26.89 -5.71
#